data_3441968992295b65f60d4bbaf40e969d
#
_entry.id   3441968992295b65f60d4bbaf40e969d
#
_cell.length_a   1.000
_cell.length_b   1.000
_cell.length_c   1.000
_cell.angle_alpha   90.00
_cell.angle_beta   90.00
_cell.angle_gamma   90.00
#
_symmetry.space_group_name_H-M   'P 1'
#
loop_
_entity.id
_entity.type
_entity.pdbx_description
1 polymer ?
#
loop_
_entity_poly.entity_id
_entity_poly.type
_entity_poly.pdbx_seq_one_letter_code
_entity_poly.pdbx_strand_id
1 'polypeptide(L)'
;MQYSKEQVEKLNEPILGANVKEREAGWGGKDNKLAFVEGYHVIAEANRIFGFGGWSSETIETTCVQNEPRAVSYIAKVRITVGDVIREGTGAGHGNQSNHGNNHESAIKEAETDARKRAFMQFGNQFGLSLYNGKDKSWKTNKEKPQNQNLVSEQPSVTEMALKWIQKAPSQKHLDDIKERLNAQMKQGNLTDSERHKLTNAILQKEASLL
;
A
#
# COMPACT_ATOMS: atom_id res chain seq x y z
N MET A 1 -14.71 -2.84 17.91
CA MET A 1 -15.13 -1.97 16.77
C MET A 1 -15.46 -2.85 15.58
N GLN A 2 -16.63 -2.74 15.00
CA GLN A 2 -17.04 -3.57 13.87
C GLN A 2 -16.54 -2.89 12.57
N TYR A 3 -16.02 -3.65 11.59
CA TYR A 3 -15.66 -3.10 10.30
C TYR A 3 -16.84 -2.40 9.63
N SER A 4 -16.57 -1.31 8.90
CA SER A 4 -17.60 -0.68 8.09
C SER A 4 -18.04 -1.64 6.95
N LYS A 5 -19.25 -1.44 6.43
CA LYS A 5 -19.76 -2.24 5.31
C LYS A 5 -18.79 -2.18 4.11
N GLU A 6 -18.26 -1.00 3.81
CA GLU A 6 -17.28 -0.79 2.74
C GLU A 6 -15.96 -1.58 2.99
N GLN A 7 -15.47 -1.62 4.23
CA GLN A 7 -14.29 -2.41 4.56
C GLN A 7 -14.55 -3.91 4.37
N VAL A 8 -15.72 -4.41 4.80
CA VAL A 8 -16.09 -5.81 4.60
C VAL A 8 -16.19 -6.16 3.12
N GLU A 9 -16.79 -5.30 2.30
CA GLU A 9 -16.87 -5.48 0.85
C GLU A 9 -15.46 -5.57 0.24
N LYS A 10 -14.57 -4.61 0.55
CA LYS A 10 -13.18 -4.61 0.07
C LYS A 10 -12.40 -5.86 0.50
N LEU A 11 -12.57 -6.33 1.73
CA LEU A 11 -11.88 -7.53 2.22
C LEU A 11 -12.31 -8.82 1.49
N ASN A 12 -13.57 -8.87 1.04
CA ASN A 12 -14.14 -10.01 0.32
C ASN A 12 -13.92 -9.97 -1.19
N GLU A 13 -13.57 -8.81 -1.76
CA GLU A 13 -13.28 -8.68 -3.19
C GLU A 13 -12.19 -9.67 -3.62
N PRO A 14 -12.30 -10.28 -4.82
CA PRO A 14 -11.23 -11.09 -5.38
C PRO A 14 -9.96 -10.26 -5.58
N ILE A 15 -8.82 -10.84 -5.24
CA ILE A 15 -7.54 -10.19 -5.49
C ILE A 15 -7.31 -10.03 -7.01
N LEU A 16 -6.77 -8.86 -7.41
CA LEU A 16 -6.41 -8.62 -8.81
C LEU A 16 -5.18 -9.44 -9.20
N GLY A 17 -5.23 -10.09 -10.37
CA GLY A 17 -4.13 -10.90 -10.87
C GLY A 17 -2.82 -10.13 -11.06
N ALA A 18 -2.90 -8.81 -11.32
CA ALA A 18 -1.73 -7.94 -11.39
C ALA A 18 -0.93 -7.86 -10.07
N ASN A 19 -1.58 -8.11 -8.94
CA ASN A 19 -1.00 -8.07 -7.59
C ASN A 19 -0.48 -9.44 -7.13
N VAL A 20 -0.71 -10.49 -7.93
CA VAL A 20 -0.28 -11.86 -7.64
C VAL A 20 1.00 -12.16 -8.41
N LYS A 21 2.00 -12.69 -7.72
CA LYS A 21 3.24 -13.20 -8.30
C LYS A 21 3.24 -14.72 -8.23
N GLU A 22 3.99 -15.34 -9.12
CA GLU A 22 4.22 -16.78 -9.12
C GLU A 22 5.72 -17.06 -8.95
N ARG A 23 6.05 -18.09 -8.16
CA ARG A 23 7.40 -18.63 -8.04
C ARG A 23 7.37 -20.15 -8.21
N GLU A 24 8.48 -20.75 -8.59
CA GLU A 24 8.61 -22.20 -8.61
C GLU A 24 8.45 -22.78 -7.18
N ALA A 25 7.74 -23.89 -7.09
CA ALA A 25 7.41 -24.49 -5.79
C ALA A 25 8.60 -25.19 -5.10
N GLY A 26 9.72 -25.41 -5.82
CA GLY A 26 10.86 -26.16 -5.33
C GLY A 26 10.60 -27.68 -5.20
N TRP A 27 9.37 -28.14 -5.45
CA TRP A 27 8.93 -29.54 -5.44
C TRP A 27 7.85 -29.76 -6.49
N GLY A 28 7.67 -31.01 -6.96
CA GLY A 28 6.59 -31.34 -7.89
C GLY A 28 6.87 -31.00 -9.37
N GLY A 29 8.13 -30.72 -9.75
CA GLY A 29 8.55 -30.44 -11.14
C GLY A 29 8.52 -28.97 -11.50
N LYS A 30 9.07 -28.63 -12.70
CA LYS A 30 9.23 -27.24 -13.19
C LYS A 30 7.92 -26.47 -13.41
N ASP A 31 6.80 -27.17 -13.57
CA ASP A 31 5.50 -26.56 -13.82
C ASP A 31 4.70 -26.26 -12.55
N ASN A 32 5.21 -26.67 -11.39
CA ASN A 32 4.54 -26.43 -10.12
C ASN A 32 4.89 -25.04 -9.59
N LYS A 33 3.92 -24.12 -9.72
CA LYS A 33 4.06 -22.73 -9.31
C LYS A 33 3.20 -22.41 -8.10
N LEU A 34 3.78 -21.67 -7.16
CA LEU A 34 3.10 -21.11 -6.02
C LEU A 34 2.75 -19.65 -6.26
N ALA A 35 1.48 -19.32 -6.16
CA ALA A 35 1.00 -17.94 -6.20
C ALA A 35 1.18 -17.28 -4.83
N PHE A 36 1.61 -16.03 -4.81
CA PHE A 36 1.80 -15.26 -3.57
C PHE A 36 1.60 -13.76 -3.81
N VAL A 37 1.41 -13.02 -2.72
CA VAL A 37 1.43 -11.55 -2.70
C VAL A 37 2.74 -11.05 -2.10
N GLU A 38 3.23 -9.93 -2.61
CA GLU A 38 4.44 -9.31 -2.07
C GLU A 38 4.14 -8.50 -0.79
N GLY A 39 5.13 -8.40 0.10
CA GLY A 39 4.95 -7.71 1.39
C GLY A 39 4.51 -6.25 1.25
N TYR A 40 5.04 -5.51 0.25
CA TYR A 40 4.65 -4.13 0.02
C TYR A 40 3.17 -4.00 -0.38
N HIS A 41 2.64 -4.94 -1.18
CA HIS A 41 1.23 -4.96 -1.57
C HIS A 41 0.34 -5.12 -0.34
N VAL A 42 0.69 -6.03 0.56
CA VAL A 42 -0.06 -6.27 1.81
C VAL A 42 -0.14 -5.00 2.65
N ILE A 43 0.97 -4.27 2.80
CA ILE A 43 1.00 -3.00 3.54
C ILE A 43 0.16 -1.92 2.83
N ALA A 44 0.29 -1.83 1.51
CA ALA A 44 -0.48 -0.88 0.71
C ALA A 44 -2.00 -1.12 0.84
N GLU A 45 -2.43 -2.38 0.76
CA GLU A 45 -3.84 -2.76 0.93
C GLU A 45 -4.33 -2.51 2.36
N ALA A 46 -3.51 -2.77 3.38
CA ALA A 46 -3.85 -2.44 4.76
C ALA A 46 -4.10 -0.94 4.94
N ASN A 47 -3.23 -0.11 4.39
CA ASN A 47 -3.41 1.35 4.41
C ASN A 47 -4.64 1.81 3.62
N ARG A 48 -4.94 1.17 2.48
CA ARG A 48 -6.12 1.48 1.66
C ARG A 48 -7.44 1.11 2.36
N ILE A 49 -7.49 -0.06 3.01
CA ILE A 49 -8.72 -0.60 3.60
C ILE A 49 -8.95 -0.05 5.01
N PHE A 50 -7.91 0.01 5.82
CA PHE A 50 -8.02 0.36 7.25
C PHE A 50 -7.59 1.81 7.55
N GLY A 51 -6.89 2.48 6.60
CA GLY A 51 -6.27 3.78 6.82
C GLY A 51 -4.89 3.70 7.49
N PHE A 52 -4.07 4.73 7.33
CA PHE A 52 -2.69 4.78 7.85
C PHE A 52 -2.58 4.67 9.38
N GLY A 53 -3.59 5.08 10.12
CA GLY A 53 -3.65 4.96 11.58
C GLY A 53 -4.63 3.90 12.08
N GLY A 54 -5.25 3.13 11.18
CA GLY A 54 -6.30 2.18 11.51
C GLY A 54 -5.80 0.78 11.87
N TRP A 55 -4.49 0.54 11.78
CA TRP A 55 -3.88 -0.75 12.09
C TRP A 55 -2.47 -0.58 12.67
N SER A 56 -1.99 -1.62 13.37
CA SER A 56 -0.62 -1.71 13.86
C SER A 56 -0.02 -3.08 13.62
N SER A 57 1.32 -3.13 13.56
CA SER A 57 2.10 -4.36 13.42
C SER A 57 3.17 -4.42 14.50
N GLU A 58 3.24 -5.54 15.20
CA GLU A 58 4.22 -5.81 16.24
C GLU A 58 4.91 -7.14 15.98
N THR A 59 6.24 -7.16 16.00
CA THR A 59 7.00 -8.41 16.01
C THR A 59 7.08 -8.89 17.44
N ILE A 60 6.32 -9.96 17.76
CA ILE A 60 6.19 -10.52 19.11
C ILE A 60 7.46 -11.30 19.48
N GLU A 61 8.00 -12.06 18.52
CA GLU A 61 9.13 -12.93 18.73
C GLU A 61 9.92 -13.12 17.45
N THR A 62 11.23 -13.24 17.58
CA THR A 62 12.13 -13.64 16.50
C THR A 62 13.16 -14.59 17.08
N THR A 63 13.19 -15.84 16.61
CA THR A 63 14.05 -16.90 17.11
C THR A 63 14.95 -17.43 16.02
N CYS A 64 16.27 -17.46 16.28
CA CYS A 64 17.23 -18.16 15.43
C CYS A 64 17.15 -19.66 15.71
N VAL A 65 16.71 -20.44 14.73
CA VAL A 65 16.55 -21.90 14.86
C VAL A 65 17.69 -22.69 14.21
N GLN A 66 18.46 -22.03 13.34
CA GLN A 66 19.68 -22.58 12.75
C GLN A 66 20.71 -21.47 12.59
N ASN A 67 21.96 -21.73 13.01
CA ASN A 67 23.06 -20.77 12.94
C ASN A 67 24.34 -21.45 12.55
N GLU A 68 24.47 -21.80 11.29
CA GLU A 68 25.66 -22.38 10.70
C GLU A 68 26.30 -21.42 9.68
N PRO A 69 27.57 -21.52 9.35
CA PRO A 69 28.27 -20.55 8.49
C PRO A 69 27.62 -20.29 7.12
N ARG A 70 26.86 -21.25 6.59
CA ARG A 70 26.19 -21.15 5.29
C ARG A 70 24.70 -21.43 5.34
N ALA A 71 24.13 -21.62 6.53
CA ALA A 71 22.73 -21.94 6.70
C ALA A 71 22.19 -21.28 7.98
N VAL A 72 21.52 -20.18 7.82
CA VAL A 72 20.89 -19.46 8.92
C VAL A 72 19.38 -19.49 8.71
N SER A 73 18.64 -19.80 9.76
CA SER A 73 17.18 -19.82 9.70
C SER A 73 16.59 -19.13 10.92
N TYR A 74 15.57 -18.32 10.65
CA TYR A 74 14.80 -17.62 11.67
C TYR A 74 13.33 -17.99 11.56
N ILE A 75 12.66 -17.99 12.70
CA ILE A 75 11.19 -17.98 12.82
C ILE A 75 10.81 -16.67 13.48
N ALA A 76 9.83 -15.98 12.89
CA ALA A 76 9.26 -14.78 13.47
C ALA A 76 7.76 -14.97 13.72
N LYS A 77 7.26 -14.33 14.78
CA LYS A 77 5.84 -14.22 15.09
C LYS A 77 5.46 -12.75 15.07
N VAL A 78 4.47 -12.40 14.23
CA VAL A 78 3.99 -11.03 14.07
C VAL A 78 2.51 -10.97 14.43
N ARG A 79 2.13 -9.92 15.14
CA ARG A 79 0.77 -9.56 15.49
C ARG A 79 0.34 -8.36 14.67
N ILE A 80 -0.86 -8.44 14.11
CA ILE A 80 -1.56 -7.32 13.46
C ILE A 80 -2.82 -7.03 14.27
N THR A 81 -3.01 -5.76 14.58
CA THR A 81 -4.19 -5.27 15.29
C THR A 81 -4.92 -4.26 14.42
N VAL A 82 -6.22 -4.47 14.21
CA VAL A 82 -7.13 -3.56 13.50
C VAL A 82 -8.34 -3.31 14.40
N GLY A 83 -8.40 -2.16 15.04
CA GLY A 83 -9.37 -1.90 16.12
C GLY A 83 -9.23 -2.93 17.24
N ASP A 84 -10.30 -3.71 17.52
CA ASP A 84 -10.29 -4.76 18.54
C ASP A 84 -9.91 -6.15 17.99
N VAL A 85 -9.69 -6.25 16.68
CA VAL A 85 -9.39 -7.52 16.01
C VAL A 85 -7.89 -7.75 15.96
N ILE A 86 -7.45 -8.86 16.57
CA ILE A 86 -6.05 -9.28 16.60
C ILE A 86 -5.89 -10.52 15.73
N ARG A 87 -4.85 -10.55 14.90
CA ARG A 87 -4.41 -11.71 14.12
C ARG A 87 -2.91 -11.89 14.27
N GLU A 88 -2.49 -13.12 14.41
CA GLU A 88 -1.07 -13.48 14.52
C GLU A 88 -0.67 -14.40 13.37
N GLY A 89 0.54 -14.24 12.89
CA GLY A 89 1.14 -15.08 11.88
C GLY A 89 2.55 -15.47 12.27
N THR A 90 2.95 -16.69 11.93
CA THR A 90 4.32 -17.17 12.10
C THR A 90 4.90 -17.39 10.71
N GLY A 91 6.12 -16.90 10.50
CA GLY A 91 6.86 -17.02 9.25
C GLY A 91 8.27 -17.53 9.47
N ALA A 92 8.86 -18.12 8.44
CA ALA A 92 10.24 -18.57 8.45
C ALA A 92 11.04 -17.86 7.35
N GLY A 93 12.31 -17.62 7.63
CA GLY A 93 13.25 -17.06 6.65
C GLY A 93 14.57 -17.80 6.69
N HIS A 94 15.23 -17.85 5.52
CA HIS A 94 16.47 -18.61 5.33
C HIS A 94 17.54 -17.76 4.66
N GLY A 95 18.77 -17.85 5.17
CA GLY A 95 19.97 -17.30 4.57
C GLY A 95 20.95 -18.42 4.20
N ASN A 96 21.40 -18.44 2.95
CA ASN A 96 22.30 -19.48 2.45
C ASN A 96 23.47 -18.92 1.62
N GLN A 97 23.77 -17.64 1.79
CA GLN A 97 24.85 -16.95 1.06
C GLN A 97 26.22 -17.26 1.68
N SER A 98 27.28 -17.00 0.93
CA SER A 98 28.67 -17.16 1.40
C SER A 98 29.05 -16.18 2.52
N ASN A 99 28.39 -15.03 2.60
CA ASN A 99 28.58 -14.04 3.67
C ASN A 99 27.61 -14.30 4.83
N HIS A 100 28.11 -14.75 5.96
CA HIS A 100 27.32 -15.12 7.13
C HIS A 100 26.50 -13.95 7.71
N GLY A 101 27.06 -12.75 7.76
CA GLY A 101 26.34 -11.56 8.23
C GLY A 101 25.11 -11.25 7.38
N ASN A 102 25.24 -11.32 6.07
CA ASN A 102 24.11 -11.13 5.15
C ASN A 102 23.05 -12.22 5.28
N ASN A 103 23.44 -13.43 5.68
CA ASN A 103 22.50 -14.52 5.92
C ASN A 103 21.54 -14.21 7.07
N HIS A 104 22.05 -13.68 8.19
CA HIS A 104 21.21 -13.26 9.31
C HIS A 104 20.23 -12.15 8.89
N GLU A 105 20.72 -11.13 8.21
CA GLU A 105 19.90 -10.02 7.73
C GLU A 105 18.78 -10.50 6.81
N SER A 106 19.11 -11.31 5.80
CA SER A 106 18.15 -11.85 4.84
C SER A 106 17.12 -12.73 5.53
N ALA A 107 17.55 -13.65 6.38
CA ALA A 107 16.68 -14.59 7.07
C ALA A 107 15.70 -13.90 8.03
N ILE A 108 16.15 -12.91 8.79
CA ILE A 108 15.27 -12.13 9.68
C ILE A 108 14.22 -11.36 8.88
N LYS A 109 14.63 -10.64 7.82
CA LYS A 109 13.73 -9.87 6.97
C LYS A 109 12.69 -10.76 6.29
N GLU A 110 13.10 -11.93 5.81
CA GLU A 110 12.19 -12.90 5.19
C GLU A 110 11.19 -13.44 6.22
N ALA A 111 11.67 -13.87 7.40
CA ALA A 111 10.82 -14.41 8.47
C ALA A 111 9.74 -13.41 8.90
N GLU A 112 10.11 -12.15 9.18
CA GLU A 112 9.17 -11.11 9.56
C GLU A 112 8.17 -10.78 8.44
N THR A 113 8.64 -10.72 7.20
CA THR A 113 7.77 -10.44 6.05
C THR A 113 6.78 -11.57 5.83
N ASP A 114 7.20 -12.83 5.92
CA ASP A 114 6.30 -13.98 5.79
C ASP A 114 5.30 -14.04 6.95
N ALA A 115 5.75 -13.84 8.20
CA ALA A 115 4.89 -13.77 9.37
C ALA A 115 3.81 -12.69 9.23
N ARG A 116 4.18 -11.49 8.79
CA ARG A 116 3.26 -10.37 8.56
C ARG A 116 2.23 -10.69 7.50
N LYS A 117 2.65 -11.25 6.36
CA LYS A 117 1.73 -11.68 5.29
C LYS A 117 0.73 -12.71 5.79
N ARG A 118 1.17 -13.69 6.58
CA ARG A 118 0.28 -14.72 7.15
C ARG A 118 -0.71 -14.16 8.16
N ALA A 119 -0.31 -13.17 8.96
CA ALA A 119 -1.22 -12.47 9.86
C ALA A 119 -2.29 -11.70 9.07
N PHE A 120 -1.88 -10.93 8.06
CA PHE A 120 -2.81 -10.17 7.22
C PHE A 120 -3.74 -11.05 6.39
N MET A 121 -3.28 -12.18 5.89
CA MET A 121 -4.10 -13.11 5.09
C MET A 121 -5.40 -13.49 5.80
N GLN A 122 -5.42 -13.54 7.13
CA GLN A 122 -6.60 -13.87 7.92
C GLN A 122 -7.69 -12.78 7.90
N PHE A 123 -7.41 -11.60 7.35
CA PHE A 123 -8.39 -10.53 7.19
C PHE A 123 -9.20 -10.65 5.88
N GLY A 124 -8.67 -11.30 4.83
CA GLY A 124 -9.46 -11.49 3.62
C GLY A 124 -8.68 -11.68 2.32
N ASN A 125 -9.43 -11.70 1.22
CA ASN A 125 -8.92 -12.04 -0.11
C ASN A 125 -7.86 -11.05 -0.63
N GLN A 126 -7.99 -9.77 -0.31
CA GLN A 126 -7.02 -8.75 -0.74
C GLN A 126 -5.61 -9.00 -0.18
N PHE A 127 -5.50 -9.77 0.90
CA PHE A 127 -4.24 -10.18 1.50
C PHE A 127 -3.77 -11.58 1.07
N GLY A 128 -4.40 -12.15 0.02
CA GLY A 128 -4.00 -13.42 -0.56
C GLY A 128 -4.68 -14.66 0.02
N LEU A 129 -5.75 -14.53 0.83
CA LEU A 129 -6.47 -15.68 1.39
C LEU A 129 -6.97 -16.62 0.29
N SER A 130 -7.55 -16.10 -0.79
CA SER A 130 -8.07 -16.88 -1.90
C SER A 130 -7.00 -17.70 -2.65
N LEU A 131 -5.72 -17.31 -2.58
CA LEU A 131 -4.62 -18.02 -3.24
C LEU A 131 -4.37 -19.41 -2.63
N TYR A 132 -4.76 -19.62 -1.37
CA TYR A 132 -4.67 -20.91 -0.68
C TYR A 132 -5.81 -21.86 -1.04
N ASN A 133 -6.85 -21.37 -1.70
CA ASN A 133 -7.87 -22.24 -2.29
C ASN A 133 -7.38 -22.74 -3.65
N GLY A 134 -6.81 -23.92 -3.72
CA GLY A 134 -6.22 -24.49 -4.94
C GLY A 134 -7.22 -24.66 -6.11
N LYS A 135 -8.53 -24.57 -5.86
CA LYS A 135 -9.59 -24.60 -6.86
C LYS A 135 -9.93 -23.21 -7.40
N ASP A 136 -9.69 -22.16 -6.60
CA ASP A 136 -9.97 -20.78 -7.01
C ASP A 136 -8.77 -20.19 -7.75
N LYS A 137 -8.91 -20.07 -9.06
CA LYS A 137 -7.95 -19.41 -9.94
C LYS A 137 -8.53 -18.15 -10.57
N SER A 138 -9.57 -17.56 -9.97
CA SER A 138 -10.26 -16.36 -10.46
C SER A 138 -9.30 -15.17 -10.65
N TRP A 139 -8.24 -15.08 -9.84
CA TRP A 139 -7.18 -14.09 -10.00
C TRP A 139 -6.43 -14.18 -11.35
N LYS A 140 -6.40 -15.36 -12.02
CA LYS A 140 -5.77 -15.50 -13.35
C LYS A 140 -6.56 -14.83 -14.45
N THR A 141 -7.87 -14.74 -14.31
CA THR A 141 -8.77 -14.11 -15.27
C THR A 141 -9.00 -12.63 -14.97
N ASN A 142 -8.86 -12.23 -13.73
CA ASN A 142 -9.00 -10.84 -13.27
C ASN A 142 -7.68 -10.07 -13.50
N LYS A 143 -7.36 -9.82 -14.78
CA LYS A 143 -6.11 -9.18 -15.21
C LYS A 143 -6.21 -7.66 -15.37
N GLU A 144 -7.30 -7.03 -14.99
CA GLU A 144 -7.36 -5.58 -15.00
C GLU A 144 -6.24 -5.05 -14.12
N LYS A 145 -5.31 -4.36 -14.78
CA LYS A 145 -4.30 -3.58 -14.03
C LYS A 145 -5.10 -2.64 -13.12
N PRO A 146 -4.77 -2.55 -11.84
CA PRO A 146 -5.27 -1.44 -11.06
C PRO A 146 -4.96 -0.20 -11.88
N GLN A 147 -6.00 0.53 -12.29
CA GLN A 147 -5.80 1.92 -12.66
C GLN A 147 -4.92 2.46 -11.55
N ASN A 148 -3.81 3.05 -11.93
CA ASN A 148 -2.78 3.59 -11.07
C ASN A 148 -3.47 4.40 -9.96
N GLN A 149 -3.98 3.69 -8.94
CA GLN A 149 -4.39 4.29 -7.71
C GLN A 149 -3.06 4.64 -7.07
N ASN A 150 -2.55 5.81 -7.48
CA ASN A 150 -1.58 6.51 -6.70
C ASN A 150 -2.08 6.41 -5.26
N LEU A 151 -1.42 5.55 -4.47
CA LEU A 151 -1.45 5.57 -3.02
C LEU A 151 -0.63 6.80 -2.57
N VAL A 152 -0.84 7.90 -3.24
CA VAL A 152 -0.72 9.20 -2.67
C VAL A 152 -1.99 9.31 -1.83
N SER A 153 -1.86 9.29 -0.48
CA SER A 153 -2.80 10.02 0.36
C SER A 153 -3.37 11.14 -0.50
N GLU A 154 -4.68 11.31 -0.56
CA GLU A 154 -5.30 12.52 -1.09
C GLU A 154 -4.80 13.73 -0.31
N GLN A 155 -3.55 14.07 -0.50
CA GLN A 155 -3.17 15.46 -0.41
C GLN A 155 -3.87 16.07 -1.61
N PRO A 156 -4.81 16.98 -1.37
CA PRO A 156 -5.52 17.64 -2.44
C PRO A 156 -4.48 18.12 -3.45
N SER A 157 -4.70 17.85 -4.72
CA SER A 157 -3.78 18.25 -5.78
C SER A 157 -3.43 19.73 -5.59
N VAL A 158 -2.25 20.15 -6.04
CA VAL A 158 -1.85 21.58 -5.98
C VAL A 158 -2.98 22.45 -6.51
N THR A 159 -3.67 21.98 -7.56
CA THR A 159 -4.84 22.62 -8.16
C THR A 159 -6.04 22.67 -7.21
N GLU A 160 -6.35 21.59 -6.50
CA GLU A 160 -7.48 21.56 -5.53
C GLU A 160 -7.18 22.42 -4.30
N MET A 161 -5.94 22.39 -3.79
CA MET A 161 -5.53 23.30 -2.71
C MET A 161 -5.62 24.76 -3.13
N ALA A 162 -5.15 25.07 -4.34
CA ALA A 162 -5.22 26.42 -4.89
C ALA A 162 -6.67 26.91 -5.06
N LEU A 163 -7.57 26.07 -5.56
CA LEU A 163 -9.00 26.38 -5.67
C LEU A 163 -9.63 26.68 -4.31
N LYS A 164 -9.29 25.91 -3.27
CA LYS A 164 -9.75 26.17 -1.89
C LYS A 164 -9.21 27.49 -1.34
N TRP A 165 -7.95 27.83 -1.62
CA TRP A 165 -7.37 29.11 -1.20
C TRP A 165 -8.01 30.30 -1.91
N ILE A 166 -8.23 30.18 -3.23
CA ILE A 166 -8.93 31.21 -4.00
C ILE A 166 -10.34 31.45 -3.46
N GLN A 167 -11.10 30.38 -3.21
CA GLN A 167 -12.47 30.48 -2.65
C GLN A 167 -12.48 31.17 -1.29
N LYS A 168 -11.50 30.87 -0.43
CA LYS A 168 -11.40 31.38 0.95
C LYS A 168 -10.68 32.72 1.05
N ALA A 169 -10.16 33.31 -0.04
CA ALA A 169 -9.45 34.57 -0.01
C ALA A 169 -10.35 35.68 0.54
N PRO A 170 -10.00 36.31 1.68
CA PRO A 170 -10.85 37.29 2.34
C PRO A 170 -10.75 38.68 1.75
N SER A 171 -9.74 38.94 0.91
CA SER A 171 -9.49 40.27 0.31
C SER A 171 -8.72 40.16 -0.98
N GLN A 172 -8.74 41.23 -1.78
CA GLN A 172 -7.98 41.34 -3.04
C GLN A 172 -6.47 41.09 -2.80
N LYS A 173 -5.90 41.62 -1.74
CA LYS A 173 -4.48 41.43 -1.43
C LYS A 173 -4.11 39.94 -1.25
N HIS A 174 -4.95 39.16 -0.56
CA HIS A 174 -4.74 37.73 -0.41
C HIS A 174 -4.86 36.97 -1.73
N LEU A 175 -5.75 37.42 -2.59
CA LEU A 175 -5.92 36.84 -3.93
C LEU A 175 -4.70 37.12 -4.82
N ASP A 176 -4.10 38.31 -4.71
CA ASP A 176 -2.89 38.69 -5.45
C ASP A 176 -1.67 37.88 -4.98
N ASP A 177 -1.52 37.63 -3.68
CA ASP A 177 -0.47 36.74 -3.13
C ASP A 177 -0.63 35.29 -3.66
N ILE A 178 -1.87 34.80 -3.78
CA ILE A 178 -2.15 33.47 -4.36
C ILE A 178 -1.77 33.44 -5.83
N LYS A 179 -2.12 34.47 -6.62
CA LYS A 179 -1.77 34.60 -8.04
C LYS A 179 -0.25 34.55 -8.25
N GLU A 180 0.52 35.26 -7.43
CA GLU A 180 1.97 35.28 -7.52
C GLU A 180 2.57 33.87 -7.33
N ARG A 181 2.11 33.14 -6.31
CA ARG A 181 2.53 31.75 -6.06
C ARG A 181 2.15 30.81 -7.18
N LEU A 182 0.95 30.94 -7.74
CA LEU A 182 0.49 30.13 -8.87
C LEU A 182 1.30 30.43 -10.14
N ASN A 183 1.63 31.67 -10.40
CA ASN A 183 2.47 32.07 -11.54
C ASN A 183 3.88 31.48 -11.43
N ALA A 184 4.46 31.37 -10.22
CA ALA A 184 5.72 30.69 -10.00
C ALA A 184 5.64 29.20 -10.33
N GLN A 185 4.57 28.52 -9.91
CA GLN A 185 4.32 27.11 -10.24
C GLN A 185 4.08 26.85 -11.73
N MET A 186 3.38 27.78 -12.40
CA MET A 186 3.15 27.74 -13.85
C MET A 186 4.46 27.85 -14.65
N LYS A 187 5.40 28.70 -14.22
CA LYS A 187 6.72 28.87 -14.85
C LYS A 187 7.59 27.61 -14.70
N GLN A 188 7.40 26.84 -13.64
CA GLN A 188 8.10 25.57 -13.38
C GLN A 188 7.54 24.38 -14.16
N GLY A 189 6.46 24.55 -14.93
CA GLY A 189 5.84 23.49 -15.72
C GLY A 189 5.02 22.46 -14.90
N ASN A 190 4.72 22.74 -13.65
CA ASN A 190 4.06 21.83 -12.73
C ASN A 190 2.52 21.74 -12.90
N LEU A 191 1.94 22.49 -13.84
CA LEU A 191 0.50 22.54 -14.10
C LEU A 191 0.20 22.31 -15.58
N THR A 192 -0.79 21.46 -15.85
CA THR A 192 -1.32 21.23 -17.20
C THR A 192 -2.11 22.44 -17.70
N ASP A 193 -2.31 22.57 -19.00
CA ASP A 193 -3.07 23.69 -19.57
C ASP A 193 -4.55 23.69 -19.10
N SER A 194 -5.14 22.52 -18.89
CA SER A 194 -6.49 22.38 -18.33
C SER A 194 -6.58 22.91 -16.89
N GLU A 195 -5.58 22.63 -16.06
CA GLU A 195 -5.51 23.10 -14.68
C GLU A 195 -5.28 24.61 -14.60
N ARG A 196 -4.43 25.15 -15.47
CA ARG A 196 -4.23 26.61 -15.63
C ARG A 196 -5.53 27.32 -15.93
N HIS A 197 -6.31 26.80 -16.89
CA HIS A 197 -7.61 27.35 -17.26
C HIS A 197 -8.62 27.36 -16.09
N LYS A 198 -8.69 26.24 -15.35
CA LYS A 198 -9.55 26.13 -14.15
C LYS A 198 -9.19 27.15 -13.08
N LEU A 199 -7.90 27.32 -12.78
CA LEU A 199 -7.41 28.26 -11.78
C LEU A 199 -7.64 29.70 -12.19
N THR A 200 -7.39 30.05 -13.45
CA THR A 200 -7.63 31.39 -13.98
C THR A 200 -9.11 31.77 -13.89
N ASN A 201 -10.01 30.89 -14.27
CA ASN A 201 -11.45 31.11 -14.17
C ASN A 201 -11.93 31.31 -12.72
N ALA A 202 -11.39 30.50 -11.78
CA ALA A 202 -11.71 30.62 -10.36
C ALA A 202 -11.24 31.97 -9.78
N ILE A 203 -10.08 32.46 -10.19
CA ILE A 203 -9.54 33.76 -9.80
C ILE A 203 -10.46 34.89 -10.30
N LEU A 204 -10.83 34.88 -11.59
CA LEU A 204 -11.73 35.89 -12.18
C LEU A 204 -13.11 35.93 -11.49
N GLN A 205 -13.69 34.76 -11.18
CA GLN A 205 -14.92 34.65 -10.42
C GLN A 205 -14.79 35.24 -9.01
N LYS A 206 -13.66 34.98 -8.33
CA LYS A 206 -13.44 35.52 -6.99
C LYS A 206 -13.22 37.04 -7.01
N GLU A 207 -12.48 37.55 -7.96
CA GLU A 207 -12.30 39.00 -8.15
C GLU A 207 -13.64 39.70 -8.30
N ALA A 208 -14.53 39.18 -9.16
CA ALA A 208 -15.86 39.74 -9.36
C ALA A 208 -16.71 39.70 -8.08
N SER A 209 -16.42 38.80 -7.13
CA SER A 209 -17.16 38.72 -5.86
C SER A 209 -16.58 39.59 -4.74
N LEU A 210 -15.42 40.21 -4.95
CA LEU A 210 -14.74 41.09 -3.98
C LEU A 210 -14.92 42.58 -4.31
N LEU A 211 -15.49 42.88 -5.51
CA LEU A 211 -15.92 44.21 -5.93
C LEU A 211 -17.32 44.51 -5.43
#